data_b987b87ef766f6efd05c956447832dbb
#
_entry.id   b987b87ef766f6efd05c956447832dbb
#
_cell.length_a   1.000
_cell.length_b   1.000
_cell.length_c   1.000
_cell.angle_alpha   90.00
_cell.angle_beta   90.00
_cell.angle_gamma   90.00
#
_symmetry.space_group_name_H-M   'P 1'
#
loop_
_entity.id
_entity.type
_entity.pdbx_description
1 polymer ?
#
loop_
_entity_poly.entity_id
_entity_poly.type
_entity_poly.pdbx_seq_one_letter_code
_entity_poly.pdbx_strand_id
1 'polypeptide(L)'
;MVFSSGTDFFLTLVIVYILLVWGALIPFRAGLLYNGSVYCMAIGGYVAGFLSKTLSAPFIVCVLAAVFVGLLLGFIPALGFARTNGIVTAISSMALIFILESVIRNLKFLGGSTGLIGIKKVDHLLIWAFLIMVILGAFLYRLDHSRIGRALEAIQTDPQMAETLGINTRWMTVLGLTLSSVFCAAAGAIYAFNMRVLYPGTFSFTFLLNIMTMLFVGGRYTQWGVLISAPLLWAISSFAPQSIQKLSNYIYAVILIVILMVRPEGIITRKMTHKLSLFVKEKLLKRGKKGKAPAQN
;
A
#
# COMPACT_ATOMS: atom_id res chain seq x y z
N MET A 1 15.54 22.44 11.45
CA MET A 1 16.53 21.55 10.77
C MET A 1 16.02 21.33 9.36
N VAL A 2 16.67 21.93 8.37
CA VAL A 2 16.34 21.75 6.94
C VAL A 2 17.03 20.47 6.50
N PHE A 3 16.29 19.35 6.43
CA PHE A 3 16.79 18.17 5.75
C PHE A 3 17.07 18.57 4.28
N SER A 4 18.19 18.09 3.74
CA SER A 4 18.54 18.31 2.35
C SER A 4 17.37 17.90 1.45
N SER A 5 17.04 18.68 0.42
CA SER A 5 15.91 18.42 -0.49
C SER A 5 15.90 17.00 -1.09
N GLY A 6 17.06 16.35 -1.14
CA GLY A 6 17.19 14.96 -1.60
C GLY A 6 16.72 13.92 -0.59
N THR A 7 16.95 14.16 0.70
CA THR A 7 16.51 13.24 1.77
C THR A 7 14.99 13.29 1.95
N ASP A 8 14.37 14.47 1.82
CA ASP A 8 12.91 14.62 1.90
C ASP A 8 12.22 13.89 0.74
N PHE A 9 12.78 14.00 -0.46
CA PHE A 9 12.29 13.27 -1.64
C PHE A 9 12.36 11.76 -1.43
N PHE A 10 13.49 11.25 -0.94
CA PHE A 10 13.70 9.83 -0.65
C PHE A 10 12.72 9.30 0.41
N LEU A 11 12.61 10.00 1.54
CA LEU A 11 11.73 9.60 2.65
C LEU A 11 10.26 9.61 2.22
N THR A 12 9.85 10.60 1.42
CA THR A 12 8.48 10.66 0.90
C THR A 12 8.17 9.45 0.00
N LEU A 13 9.12 9.03 -0.85
CA LEU A 13 8.95 7.82 -1.65
C LEU A 13 8.83 6.56 -0.82
N VAL A 14 9.63 6.42 0.23
CA VAL A 14 9.51 5.30 1.18
C VAL A 14 8.11 5.25 1.78
N ILE A 15 7.55 6.39 2.19
CA ILE A 15 6.18 6.48 2.71
C ILE A 15 5.15 6.04 1.66
N VAL A 16 5.32 6.47 0.40
CA VAL A 16 4.45 6.06 -0.71
C VAL A 16 4.46 4.54 -0.88
N TYR A 17 5.64 3.91 -0.88
CA TYR A 17 5.74 2.46 -0.99
C TYR A 17 5.12 1.73 0.20
N ILE A 18 5.30 2.22 1.42
CA ILE A 18 4.66 1.66 2.62
C ILE A 18 3.13 1.69 2.46
N LEU A 19 2.56 2.82 2.06
CA LEU A 19 1.11 2.96 1.87
C LEU A 19 0.58 2.03 0.76
N LEU A 20 1.31 1.90 -0.35
CA LEU A 20 0.95 0.99 -1.44
C LEU A 20 0.95 -0.46 -1.01
N VAL A 21 1.99 -0.88 -0.29
CA VAL A 21 2.10 -2.26 0.19
C VAL A 21 1.04 -2.54 1.26
N TRP A 22 0.71 -1.58 2.14
CA TRP A 22 -0.42 -1.71 3.05
C TRP A 22 -1.75 -1.83 2.31
N GLY A 23 -1.95 -1.05 1.24
CA GLY A 23 -3.11 -1.19 0.37
C GLY A 23 -3.20 -2.58 -0.26
N ALA A 24 -2.10 -3.09 -0.79
CA ALA A 24 -2.03 -4.44 -1.36
C ALA A 24 -2.21 -5.55 -0.31
N LEU A 25 -1.82 -5.32 0.95
CA LEU A 25 -1.95 -6.28 2.04
C LEU A 25 -3.42 -6.61 2.39
N ILE A 26 -4.34 -5.64 2.27
CA ILE A 26 -5.74 -5.81 2.68
C ILE A 26 -6.45 -6.91 1.86
N PRO A 27 -6.41 -6.92 0.51
CA PRO A 27 -6.98 -8.01 -0.29
C PRO A 27 -6.32 -9.37 -0.04
N PHE A 28 -5.00 -9.36 0.21
CA PHE A 28 -4.28 -10.59 0.55
C PHE A 28 -4.82 -11.26 1.82
N ARG A 29 -5.31 -10.48 2.79
CA ARG A 29 -5.96 -11.02 3.99
C ARG A 29 -7.35 -11.62 3.72
N ALA A 30 -7.95 -11.28 2.60
CA ALA A 30 -9.17 -11.95 2.11
C ALA A 30 -8.86 -13.17 1.24
N GLY A 31 -7.60 -13.60 1.16
CA GLY A 31 -7.18 -14.72 0.30
C GLY A 31 -7.13 -14.40 -1.19
N LEU A 32 -7.22 -13.12 -1.57
CA LEU A 32 -7.25 -12.70 -2.96
C LEU A 32 -5.90 -12.14 -3.41
N LEU A 33 -5.40 -12.68 -4.51
CA LEU A 33 -4.30 -12.10 -5.27
C LEU A 33 -4.84 -10.92 -6.10
N TYR A 34 -4.90 -9.73 -5.49
CA TYR A 34 -5.37 -8.54 -6.17
C TYR A 34 -4.21 -7.66 -6.63
N ASN A 35 -4.09 -7.52 -7.94
CA ASN A 35 -3.03 -6.75 -8.60
C ASN A 35 -3.45 -5.30 -8.93
N GLY A 36 -4.65 -4.90 -8.56
CA GLY A 36 -5.21 -3.57 -8.87
C GLY A 36 -4.67 -2.42 -8.03
N SER A 37 -3.70 -2.65 -7.15
CA SER A 37 -3.09 -1.59 -6.32
C SER A 37 -2.47 -0.47 -7.17
N VAL A 38 -1.79 -0.82 -8.26
CA VAL A 38 -1.18 0.14 -9.19
C VAL A 38 -2.23 0.91 -9.98
N TYR A 39 -3.32 0.24 -10.37
CA TYR A 39 -4.48 0.88 -11.01
C TYR A 39 -5.06 1.99 -10.12
N CYS A 40 -5.34 1.69 -8.84
CA CYS A 40 -5.87 2.66 -7.88
C CYS A 40 -4.86 3.78 -7.58
N MET A 41 -3.56 3.46 -7.51
CA MET A 41 -2.50 4.46 -7.37
C MET A 41 -2.47 5.43 -8.55
N ALA A 42 -2.55 4.94 -9.77
CA ALA A 42 -2.56 5.78 -10.96
C ALA A 42 -3.75 6.73 -10.96
N ILE A 43 -4.96 6.23 -10.67
CA ILE A 43 -6.16 7.08 -10.54
C ILE A 43 -5.93 8.19 -9.53
N GLY A 44 -5.51 7.83 -8.30
CA GLY A 44 -5.26 8.80 -7.24
C GLY A 44 -4.22 9.86 -7.64
N GLY A 45 -3.13 9.43 -8.28
CA GLY A 45 -2.08 10.32 -8.76
C GLY A 45 -2.54 11.29 -9.84
N TYR A 46 -3.23 10.80 -10.86
CA TYR A 46 -3.74 11.64 -11.95
C TYR A 46 -4.85 12.59 -11.49
N VAL A 47 -5.75 12.16 -10.63
CA VAL A 47 -6.79 13.05 -10.05
C VAL A 47 -6.15 14.17 -9.23
N ALA A 48 -5.24 13.84 -8.32
CA ALA A 48 -4.56 14.83 -7.49
C ALA A 48 -3.72 15.78 -8.35
N GLY A 49 -2.97 15.25 -9.32
CA GLY A 49 -2.15 16.05 -10.23
C GLY A 49 -2.99 16.99 -11.10
N PHE A 50 -4.11 16.52 -11.63
CA PHE A 50 -5.04 17.32 -12.45
C PHE A 50 -5.67 18.47 -11.63
N LEU A 51 -6.17 18.18 -10.42
CA LEU A 51 -6.72 19.21 -9.54
C LEU A 51 -5.65 20.26 -9.14
N SER A 52 -4.44 19.83 -8.85
CA SER A 52 -3.34 20.74 -8.52
C SER A 52 -2.98 21.65 -9.68
N LYS A 53 -2.95 21.12 -10.91
CA LYS A 53 -2.61 21.87 -12.12
C LYS A 53 -3.72 22.84 -12.53
N THR A 54 -4.98 22.38 -12.56
CA THR A 54 -6.10 23.12 -13.15
C THR A 54 -6.75 24.09 -12.16
N LEU A 55 -7.08 23.59 -10.95
CA LEU A 55 -7.79 24.36 -9.93
C LEU A 55 -6.87 25.00 -8.89
N SER A 56 -5.55 24.74 -8.95
CA SER A 56 -4.62 25.21 -7.91
C SER A 56 -5.07 24.88 -6.49
N ALA A 57 -5.79 23.76 -6.33
CA ALA A 57 -6.38 23.36 -5.07
C ALA A 57 -5.30 23.05 -4.01
N PRO A 58 -5.57 23.29 -2.72
CA PRO A 58 -4.65 22.94 -1.64
C PRO A 58 -4.42 21.44 -1.58
N PHE A 59 -3.24 21.02 -1.12
CA PHE A 59 -2.80 19.61 -1.07
C PHE A 59 -3.85 18.67 -0.46
N ILE A 60 -4.45 19.06 0.69
CA ILE A 60 -5.43 18.25 1.40
C ILE A 60 -6.66 17.97 0.53
N VAL A 61 -7.16 18.97 -0.18
CA VAL A 61 -8.33 18.82 -1.09
C VAL A 61 -7.99 17.88 -2.24
N CYS A 62 -6.78 17.99 -2.81
CA CYS A 62 -6.33 17.10 -3.87
C CYS A 62 -6.25 15.64 -3.38
N VAL A 63 -5.73 15.40 -2.17
CA VAL A 63 -5.65 14.06 -1.58
C VAL A 63 -7.04 13.50 -1.28
N LEU A 64 -7.93 14.29 -0.68
CA LEU A 64 -9.30 13.85 -0.38
C LEU A 64 -10.08 13.52 -1.66
N ALA A 65 -9.95 14.34 -2.70
CA ALA A 65 -10.57 14.08 -4.00
C ALA A 65 -9.99 12.81 -4.65
N ALA A 66 -8.67 12.62 -4.58
CA ALA A 66 -8.01 11.42 -5.09
C ALA A 66 -8.49 10.15 -4.39
N VAL A 67 -8.62 10.20 -3.06
CA VAL A 67 -9.15 9.11 -2.23
C VAL A 67 -10.61 8.83 -2.57
N PHE A 68 -11.44 9.87 -2.71
CA PHE A 68 -12.85 9.72 -3.05
C PHE A 68 -13.05 9.10 -4.43
N VAL A 69 -12.37 9.61 -5.45
CA VAL A 69 -12.43 9.05 -6.81
C VAL A 69 -11.82 7.64 -6.86
N GLY A 70 -10.71 7.42 -6.16
CA GLY A 70 -10.10 6.11 -6.02
C GLY A 70 -11.02 5.09 -5.36
N LEU A 71 -11.77 5.50 -4.33
CA LEU A 71 -12.80 4.69 -3.69
C LEU A 71 -13.91 4.32 -4.68
N LEU A 72 -14.46 5.28 -5.42
CA LEU A 72 -15.53 5.05 -6.39
C LEU A 72 -15.07 4.12 -7.52
N LEU A 73 -13.92 4.43 -8.16
CA LEU A 73 -13.38 3.65 -9.26
C LEU A 73 -12.76 2.31 -8.81
N GLY A 74 -12.41 2.17 -7.54
CA GLY A 74 -12.01 0.90 -6.95
C GLY A 74 -13.20 0.02 -6.56
N PHE A 75 -14.32 0.64 -6.15
CA PHE A 75 -15.56 -0.08 -5.80
C PHE A 75 -16.21 -0.78 -6.99
N ILE A 76 -16.22 -0.14 -8.17
CA ILE A 76 -16.85 -0.71 -9.37
C ILE A 76 -16.24 -2.08 -9.76
N PRO A 77 -14.91 -2.22 -9.98
CA PRO A 77 -14.33 -3.53 -10.25
C PRO A 77 -14.40 -4.48 -9.05
N ALA A 78 -14.41 -3.99 -7.82
CA ALA A 78 -14.55 -4.81 -6.64
C ALA A 78 -15.87 -5.60 -6.61
N LEU A 79 -16.96 -5.01 -7.07
CA LEU A 79 -18.27 -5.69 -7.22
C LEU A 79 -18.19 -6.87 -8.21
N GLY A 80 -17.43 -6.71 -9.30
CA GLY A 80 -17.17 -7.78 -10.27
C GLY A 80 -16.30 -8.88 -9.68
N PHE A 81 -15.18 -8.51 -9.07
CA PHE A 81 -14.19 -9.44 -8.53
C PHE A 81 -14.70 -10.26 -7.34
N ALA A 82 -15.63 -9.72 -6.55
CA ALA A 82 -16.26 -10.45 -5.45
C ALA A 82 -17.09 -11.68 -5.89
N ARG A 83 -17.32 -11.84 -7.20
CA ARG A 83 -18.03 -12.98 -7.77
C ARG A 83 -17.12 -13.96 -8.51
N THR A 84 -15.82 -13.67 -8.56
CA THR A 84 -14.86 -14.45 -9.33
C THR A 84 -13.91 -15.22 -8.40
N ASN A 85 -13.29 -16.26 -8.93
CA ASN A 85 -12.26 -17.03 -8.23
C ASN A 85 -10.96 -16.22 -8.14
N GLY A 86 -10.12 -16.52 -7.14
CA GLY A 86 -8.87 -15.81 -6.88
C GLY A 86 -7.94 -15.68 -8.09
N ILE A 87 -7.84 -16.71 -8.94
CA ILE A 87 -7.01 -16.68 -10.15
C ILE A 87 -7.60 -15.72 -11.20
N VAL A 88 -8.92 -15.77 -11.40
CA VAL A 88 -9.60 -14.85 -12.33
C VAL A 88 -9.47 -13.41 -11.85
N THR A 89 -9.61 -13.17 -10.55
CA THR A 89 -9.38 -11.85 -9.94
C THR A 89 -7.95 -11.35 -10.19
N ALA A 90 -6.95 -12.22 -10.05
CA ALA A 90 -5.55 -11.86 -10.28
C ALA A 90 -5.31 -11.43 -11.74
N ILE A 91 -5.78 -12.21 -12.70
CA ILE A 91 -5.59 -11.92 -14.13
C ILE A 91 -6.39 -10.67 -14.53
N SER A 92 -7.65 -10.58 -14.14
CA SER A 92 -8.52 -9.44 -14.50
C SER A 92 -8.03 -8.14 -13.87
N SER A 93 -7.52 -8.18 -12.65
CA SER A 93 -6.94 -6.98 -12.01
C SER A 93 -5.62 -6.52 -12.64
N MET A 94 -4.84 -7.44 -13.26
CA MET A 94 -3.71 -7.07 -14.10
C MET A 94 -4.17 -6.37 -15.38
N ALA A 95 -5.24 -6.86 -16.01
CA ALA A 95 -5.80 -6.24 -17.21
C ALA A 95 -6.23 -4.79 -16.95
N LEU A 96 -6.75 -4.47 -15.76
CA LEU A 96 -7.10 -3.09 -15.39
C LEU A 96 -5.91 -2.13 -15.45
N ILE A 97 -4.69 -2.58 -15.15
CA ILE A 97 -3.48 -1.74 -15.24
C ILE A 97 -3.23 -1.36 -16.70
N PHE A 98 -3.28 -2.31 -17.61
CA PHE A 98 -3.06 -2.07 -19.05
C PHE A 98 -4.19 -1.23 -19.67
N ILE A 99 -5.44 -1.47 -19.27
CA ILE A 99 -6.59 -0.68 -19.72
C ILE A 99 -6.41 0.77 -19.26
N LEU A 100 -6.08 1.01 -17.99
CA LEU A 100 -5.90 2.35 -17.46
C LEU A 100 -4.73 3.08 -18.13
N GLU A 101 -3.59 2.39 -18.31
CA GLU A 101 -2.44 2.95 -19.02
C GLU A 101 -2.83 3.38 -20.44
N SER A 102 -3.57 2.53 -21.16
CA SER A 102 -4.06 2.85 -22.50
C SER A 102 -5.05 4.02 -22.52
N VAL A 103 -5.98 4.04 -21.56
CA VAL A 103 -6.95 5.15 -21.40
C VAL A 103 -6.22 6.48 -21.15
N ILE A 104 -5.27 6.50 -20.20
CA ILE A 104 -4.53 7.73 -19.87
C ILE A 104 -3.72 8.22 -21.08
N ARG A 105 -3.09 7.32 -21.85
CA ARG A 105 -2.35 7.69 -23.07
C ARG A 105 -3.22 8.38 -24.12
N ASN A 106 -4.52 8.05 -24.18
CA ASN A 106 -5.47 8.61 -25.13
C ASN A 106 -6.13 9.92 -24.62
N LEU A 107 -6.09 10.18 -23.32
CA LEU A 107 -6.72 11.36 -22.72
C LEU A 107 -5.79 12.59 -22.80
N LYS A 108 -5.97 13.42 -23.83
CA LYS A 108 -5.15 14.61 -24.08
C LYS A 108 -5.15 15.62 -22.92
N PHE A 109 -6.27 15.76 -22.19
CA PHE A 109 -6.36 16.69 -21.04
C PHE A 109 -5.52 16.25 -19.83
N LEU A 110 -5.17 14.95 -19.72
CA LEU A 110 -4.25 14.42 -18.72
C LEU A 110 -2.78 14.41 -19.20
N GLY A 111 -2.49 15.01 -20.36
CA GLY A 111 -1.16 15.05 -20.95
C GLY A 111 -0.84 13.89 -21.91
N GLY A 112 -1.77 12.92 -22.09
CA GLY A 112 -1.60 11.81 -23.02
C GLY A 112 -0.31 11.02 -22.79
N SER A 113 0.39 10.66 -23.86
CA SER A 113 1.65 9.92 -23.80
C SER A 113 2.84 10.73 -23.24
N THR A 114 2.79 12.06 -23.27
CA THR A 114 3.84 12.94 -22.70
C THR A 114 3.75 13.06 -21.18
N GLY A 115 2.63 12.61 -20.60
CA GLY A 115 2.38 12.66 -19.18
C GLY A 115 1.85 13.99 -18.66
N LEU A 116 1.40 13.99 -17.41
CA LEU A 116 0.89 15.18 -16.72
C LEU A 116 2.06 15.95 -16.09
N ILE A 117 2.38 17.12 -16.64
CA ILE A 117 3.47 18.00 -16.18
C ILE A 117 2.85 19.26 -15.56
N GLY A 118 3.55 19.84 -14.57
CA GLY A 118 3.17 21.13 -13.97
C GLY A 118 2.37 21.00 -12.67
N ILE A 119 2.54 19.89 -11.93
CA ILE A 119 2.01 19.74 -10.58
C ILE A 119 2.74 20.70 -9.64
N LYS A 120 1.99 21.46 -8.84
CA LYS A 120 2.55 22.46 -7.94
C LYS A 120 3.38 21.84 -6.83
N LYS A 121 4.46 22.53 -6.48
CA LYS A 121 5.26 22.15 -5.30
C LYS A 121 4.43 22.38 -4.04
N VAL A 122 4.48 21.45 -3.13
CA VAL A 122 3.91 21.56 -1.79
C VAL A 122 5.06 21.68 -0.79
N ASP A 123 5.02 22.74 0.02
CA ASP A 123 5.98 22.91 1.09
C ASP A 123 5.70 21.88 2.20
N HIS A 124 6.77 21.35 2.79
CA HIS A 124 6.68 20.33 3.84
C HIS A 124 5.89 19.06 3.44
N LEU A 125 5.97 18.63 2.17
CA LEU A 125 5.29 17.42 1.69
C LEU A 125 5.58 16.19 2.56
N LEU A 126 6.80 16.04 3.07
CA LEU A 126 7.19 14.95 3.95
C LEU A 126 6.34 14.89 5.23
N ILE A 127 6.06 16.05 5.85
CA ILE A 127 5.25 16.12 7.07
C ILE A 127 3.81 15.67 6.79
N TRP A 128 3.22 16.14 5.69
CA TRP A 128 1.88 15.74 5.26
C TRP A 128 1.81 14.26 4.90
N ALA A 129 2.81 13.75 4.17
CA ALA A 129 2.90 12.33 3.84
C ALA A 129 3.01 11.45 5.08
N PHE A 130 3.85 11.85 6.05
CA PHE A 130 4.00 11.15 7.33
C PHE A 130 2.71 11.16 8.14
N LEU A 131 2.00 12.27 8.21
CA LEU A 131 0.72 12.40 8.90
C LEU A 131 -0.33 11.45 8.28
N ILE A 132 -0.45 11.43 6.95
CA ILE A 132 -1.36 10.52 6.23
C ILE A 132 -0.96 9.06 6.50
N MET A 133 0.34 8.74 6.48
CA MET A 133 0.83 7.39 6.79
C MET A 133 0.44 6.97 8.21
N VAL A 134 0.58 7.83 9.20
CA VAL A 134 0.20 7.54 10.60
C VAL A 134 -1.30 7.31 10.72
N ILE A 135 -2.13 8.18 10.09
CA ILE A 135 -3.60 8.05 10.13
C ILE A 135 -4.03 6.73 9.47
N LEU A 136 -3.55 6.43 8.27
CA LEU A 136 -3.90 5.21 7.56
C LEU A 136 -3.32 3.96 8.25
N GLY A 137 -2.12 4.05 8.81
CA GLY A 137 -1.52 2.97 9.61
C GLY A 137 -2.32 2.67 10.88
N ALA A 138 -2.76 3.69 11.61
CA ALA A 138 -3.63 3.53 12.77
C ALA A 138 -5.00 2.95 12.38
N PHE A 139 -5.55 3.37 11.23
CA PHE A 139 -6.77 2.79 10.68
C PHE A 139 -6.58 1.29 10.35
N LEU A 140 -5.48 0.93 9.68
CA LEU A 140 -5.16 -0.46 9.36
C LEU A 140 -4.98 -1.30 10.62
N TYR A 141 -4.30 -0.76 11.63
CA TYR A 141 -4.13 -1.43 12.94
C TYR A 141 -5.49 -1.70 13.60
N ARG A 142 -6.40 -0.72 13.59
CA ARG A 142 -7.77 -0.91 14.11
C ARG A 142 -8.57 -1.90 13.28
N LEU A 143 -8.42 -1.86 11.97
CA LEU A 143 -9.07 -2.81 11.07
C LEU A 143 -8.66 -4.25 11.42
N ASP A 144 -7.38 -4.50 11.66
CA ASP A 144 -6.86 -5.81 12.01
C ASP A 144 -7.48 -6.39 13.30
N HIS A 145 -7.74 -5.52 14.28
CA HIS A 145 -8.33 -5.93 15.55
C HIS A 145 -9.86 -5.85 15.56
N SER A 146 -10.47 -5.44 14.45
CA SER A 146 -11.94 -5.32 14.30
C SER A 146 -12.60 -6.65 13.94
N ARG A 147 -13.95 -6.64 13.91
CA ARG A 147 -14.75 -7.77 13.40
C ARG A 147 -14.50 -8.01 11.91
N ILE A 148 -14.28 -6.94 11.15
CA ILE A 148 -14.01 -6.99 9.69
C ILE A 148 -12.67 -7.68 9.43
N GLY A 149 -11.60 -7.31 10.15
CA GLY A 149 -10.29 -7.94 10.00
C GLY A 149 -10.33 -9.46 10.29
N ARG A 150 -11.01 -9.86 11.36
CA ARG A 150 -11.20 -11.28 11.68
C ARG A 150 -12.03 -12.03 10.62
N ALA A 151 -13.05 -11.39 10.05
CA ALA A 151 -13.85 -11.98 8.98
C ALA A 151 -13.01 -12.18 7.70
N LEU A 152 -12.16 -11.21 7.32
CA LEU A 152 -11.23 -11.35 6.19
C LEU A 152 -10.23 -12.51 6.40
N GLU A 153 -9.71 -12.68 7.61
CA GLU A 153 -8.82 -13.81 7.94
C GLU A 153 -9.54 -15.16 7.89
N ALA A 154 -10.78 -15.22 8.33
CA ALA A 154 -11.60 -16.44 8.22
C ALA A 154 -11.82 -16.83 6.75
N ILE A 155 -12.12 -15.84 5.89
CA ILE A 155 -12.27 -16.05 4.44
C ILE A 155 -10.94 -16.51 3.80
N GLN A 156 -9.81 -15.98 4.24
CA GLN A 156 -8.49 -16.39 3.74
C GLN A 156 -8.19 -17.85 4.04
N THR A 157 -8.63 -18.34 5.21
CA THR A 157 -8.36 -19.70 5.67
C THR A 157 -9.26 -20.70 4.94
N ASP A 158 -10.56 -20.49 4.97
CA ASP A 158 -11.56 -21.31 4.28
C ASP A 158 -12.83 -20.46 4.00
N PRO A 159 -13.06 -20.05 2.74
CA PRO A 159 -14.24 -19.29 2.38
C PRO A 159 -15.56 -20.02 2.65
N GLN A 160 -15.60 -21.35 2.44
CA GLN A 160 -16.82 -22.14 2.64
C GLN A 160 -17.17 -22.23 4.13
N MET A 161 -16.16 -22.48 4.98
CA MET A 161 -16.35 -22.47 6.41
C MET A 161 -16.76 -21.10 6.95
N ALA A 162 -16.21 -20.01 6.38
CA ALA A 162 -16.62 -18.66 6.75
C ALA A 162 -18.11 -18.41 6.45
N GLU A 163 -18.64 -18.90 5.32
CA GLU A 163 -20.05 -18.81 4.95
C GLU A 163 -20.95 -19.58 5.92
N THR A 164 -20.56 -20.75 6.40
CA THR A 164 -21.33 -21.50 7.39
C THR A 164 -21.42 -20.80 8.74
N LEU A 165 -20.44 -19.96 9.06
CA LEU A 165 -20.42 -19.08 10.24
C LEU A 165 -21.24 -17.79 10.04
N GLY A 166 -21.95 -17.64 8.91
CA GLY A 166 -22.81 -16.48 8.59
C GLY A 166 -22.04 -15.26 8.07
N ILE A 167 -20.76 -15.42 7.69
CA ILE A 167 -19.98 -14.33 7.09
C ILE A 167 -20.34 -14.22 5.61
N ASN A 168 -20.80 -13.04 5.19
CA ASN A 168 -21.02 -12.76 3.77
C ASN A 168 -19.69 -12.49 3.08
N THR A 169 -19.12 -13.56 2.50
CA THR A 169 -17.78 -13.55 1.88
C THR A 169 -17.71 -12.54 0.72
N ARG A 170 -18.75 -12.41 -0.08
CA ARG A 170 -18.80 -11.46 -1.20
C ARG A 170 -18.70 -10.02 -0.73
N TRP A 171 -19.51 -9.63 0.27
CA TRP A 171 -19.49 -8.27 0.78
C TRP A 171 -18.20 -7.91 1.49
N MET A 172 -17.62 -8.85 2.26
CA MET A 172 -16.31 -8.67 2.90
C MET A 172 -15.19 -8.52 1.87
N THR A 173 -15.25 -9.26 0.78
CA THR A 173 -14.32 -9.12 -0.34
C THR A 173 -14.42 -7.72 -0.99
N VAL A 174 -15.63 -7.26 -1.29
CA VAL A 174 -15.86 -5.90 -1.82
C VAL A 174 -15.27 -4.85 -0.88
N LEU A 175 -15.55 -4.95 0.41
CA LEU A 175 -15.01 -4.02 1.42
C LEU A 175 -13.48 -4.04 1.46
N GLY A 176 -12.85 -5.22 1.43
CA GLY A 176 -11.40 -5.34 1.40
C GLY A 176 -10.76 -4.69 0.17
N LEU A 177 -11.31 -4.93 -1.01
CA LEU A 177 -10.85 -4.34 -2.27
C LEU A 177 -11.04 -2.81 -2.29
N THR A 178 -12.18 -2.34 -1.81
CA THR A 178 -12.49 -0.90 -1.74
C THR A 178 -11.59 -0.18 -0.73
N LEU A 179 -11.32 -0.78 0.43
CA LEU A 179 -10.37 -0.23 1.39
C LEU A 179 -8.94 -0.18 0.82
N SER A 180 -8.54 -1.22 0.08
CA SER A 180 -7.26 -1.23 -0.64
C SER A 180 -7.14 -0.02 -1.57
N SER A 181 -8.20 0.31 -2.32
CA SER A 181 -8.18 1.43 -3.26
C SER A 181 -7.97 2.78 -2.58
N VAL A 182 -8.50 2.97 -1.36
CA VAL A 182 -8.29 4.19 -0.56
C VAL A 182 -6.80 4.39 -0.24
N PHE A 183 -6.12 3.34 0.24
CA PHE A 183 -4.69 3.40 0.56
C PHE A 183 -3.84 3.67 -0.69
N CYS A 184 -4.14 2.96 -1.78
CA CYS A 184 -3.39 3.10 -3.03
C CYS A 184 -3.62 4.47 -3.68
N ALA A 185 -4.84 5.00 -3.65
CA ALA A 185 -5.14 6.33 -4.18
C ALA A 185 -4.48 7.44 -3.36
N ALA A 186 -4.46 7.33 -2.03
CA ALA A 186 -3.72 8.26 -1.17
C ALA A 186 -2.22 8.25 -1.46
N ALA A 187 -1.63 7.05 -1.62
CA ALA A 187 -0.23 6.90 -2.01
C ALA A 187 0.04 7.52 -3.38
N GLY A 188 -0.86 7.32 -4.35
CA GLY A 188 -0.79 7.91 -5.69
C GLY A 188 -0.81 9.43 -5.66
N ALA A 189 -1.68 10.03 -4.85
CA ALA A 189 -1.73 11.47 -4.67
C ALA A 189 -0.40 12.03 -4.12
N ILE A 190 0.15 11.42 -3.06
CA ILE A 190 1.45 11.84 -2.50
C ILE A 190 2.57 11.67 -3.55
N TYR A 191 2.55 10.57 -4.29
CA TYR A 191 3.51 10.29 -5.37
C TYR A 191 3.49 11.38 -6.45
N ALA A 192 2.28 11.83 -6.85
CA ALA A 192 2.12 12.89 -7.84
C ALA A 192 2.79 14.20 -7.42
N PHE A 193 2.61 14.62 -6.18
CA PHE A 193 3.24 15.84 -5.64
C PHE A 193 4.75 15.70 -5.46
N ASN A 194 5.23 14.50 -5.15
CA ASN A 194 6.66 14.24 -4.97
C ASN A 194 7.40 14.26 -6.31
N MET A 195 6.85 13.58 -7.34
CA MET A 195 7.45 13.48 -8.66
C MET A 195 7.20 14.73 -9.54
N ARG A 196 6.10 15.46 -9.30
CA ARG A 196 5.63 16.63 -10.08
C ARG A 196 5.37 16.36 -11.57
N VAL A 197 5.66 15.16 -12.03
CA VAL A 197 5.41 14.68 -13.37
C VAL A 197 4.92 13.25 -13.28
N LEU A 198 3.84 12.93 -13.98
CA LEU A 198 3.28 11.59 -14.03
C LEU A 198 3.31 11.07 -15.46
N TYR A 199 4.05 10.01 -15.69
CA TYR A 199 4.05 9.30 -16.98
C TYR A 199 3.17 8.06 -16.90
N PRO A 200 2.34 7.77 -17.92
CA PRO A 200 1.51 6.56 -17.92
C PRO A 200 2.32 5.27 -17.73
N GLY A 201 3.49 5.16 -18.37
CA GLY A 201 4.36 4.00 -18.28
C GLY A 201 4.99 3.75 -16.91
N THR A 202 4.93 4.70 -15.97
CA THR A 202 5.37 4.48 -14.59
C THR A 202 4.47 3.47 -13.88
N PHE A 203 3.16 3.51 -14.17
CA PHE A 203 2.16 2.61 -13.57
C PHE A 203 2.07 1.28 -14.34
N SER A 204 3.21 0.63 -14.46
CA SER A 204 3.39 -0.59 -15.26
C SER A 204 3.31 -1.86 -14.40
N PHE A 205 3.25 -3.00 -15.08
CA PHE A 205 3.35 -4.32 -14.45
C PHE A 205 4.66 -4.49 -13.66
N THR A 206 5.77 -3.92 -14.16
CA THR A 206 7.06 -3.94 -13.44
C THR A 206 6.98 -3.25 -12.09
N PHE A 207 6.26 -2.13 -12.02
CA PHE A 207 6.02 -1.42 -10.75
C PHE A 207 5.18 -2.28 -9.78
N LEU A 208 4.19 -3.01 -10.30
CA LEU A 208 3.43 -3.98 -9.51
C LEU A 208 4.32 -5.07 -8.93
N LEU A 209 5.23 -5.65 -9.72
CA LEU A 209 6.16 -6.68 -9.23
C LEU A 209 7.01 -6.17 -8.07
N ASN A 210 7.48 -4.92 -8.12
CA ASN A 210 8.23 -4.33 -7.03
C ASN A 210 7.40 -4.23 -5.74
N ILE A 211 6.13 -3.80 -5.84
CA ILE A 211 5.21 -3.74 -4.69
C ILE A 211 4.96 -5.14 -4.12
N MET A 212 4.71 -6.13 -4.98
CA MET A 212 4.49 -7.50 -4.56
C MET A 212 5.73 -8.10 -3.88
N THR A 213 6.92 -7.80 -4.41
CA THR A 213 8.18 -8.22 -3.75
C THR A 213 8.28 -7.64 -2.34
N MET A 214 8.00 -6.34 -2.17
CA MET A 214 8.01 -5.70 -0.85
C MET A 214 6.98 -6.31 0.10
N LEU A 215 5.80 -6.68 -0.41
CA LEU A 215 4.74 -7.33 0.34
C LEU A 215 5.16 -8.72 0.83
N PHE A 216 5.68 -9.56 -0.06
CA PHE A 216 6.10 -10.92 0.30
C PHE A 216 7.33 -10.93 1.21
N VAL A 217 8.29 -10.03 0.98
CA VAL A 217 9.46 -9.86 1.85
C VAL A 217 9.04 -9.42 3.26
N GLY A 218 8.15 -8.44 3.35
CA GLY A 218 7.63 -7.93 4.63
C GLY A 218 6.81 -8.94 5.40
N GLY A 219 6.16 -9.85 4.69
CA GLY A 219 5.24 -10.85 5.26
C GLY A 219 3.78 -10.45 5.07
N ARG A 220 3.04 -11.37 4.46
CA ARG A 220 1.64 -11.18 4.05
C ARG A 220 0.63 -11.11 5.20
N TYR A 221 1.07 -11.30 6.44
CA TYR A 221 0.18 -11.36 7.61
C TYR A 221 0.27 -10.15 8.54
N THR A 222 1.34 -9.35 8.45
CA THR A 222 1.61 -8.28 9.42
C THR A 222 1.95 -6.96 8.74
N GLN A 223 1.28 -5.88 9.17
CA GLN A 223 1.58 -4.53 8.72
C GLN A 223 2.99 -4.05 9.11
N TRP A 224 3.54 -4.58 10.23
CA TRP A 224 4.85 -4.21 10.76
C TRP A 224 6.02 -4.67 9.87
N GLY A 225 5.84 -5.82 9.18
CA GLY A 225 6.83 -6.31 8.23
C GLY A 225 7.06 -5.36 7.07
N VAL A 226 6.01 -4.73 6.60
CA VAL A 226 6.05 -3.76 5.51
C VAL A 226 6.87 -2.52 5.87
N LEU A 227 6.79 -2.05 7.13
CA LEU A 227 7.58 -0.90 7.60
C LEU A 227 9.09 -1.14 7.52
N ILE A 228 9.52 -2.39 7.50
CA ILE A 228 10.94 -2.75 7.38
C ILE A 228 11.29 -3.11 5.93
N SER A 229 10.44 -3.89 5.25
CA SER A 229 10.74 -4.36 3.89
C SER A 229 10.71 -3.26 2.84
N ALA A 230 9.75 -2.33 2.91
CA ALA A 230 9.64 -1.27 1.92
C ALA A 230 10.85 -0.31 1.94
N PRO A 231 11.29 0.25 3.10
CA PRO A 231 12.51 1.06 3.14
C PRO A 231 13.76 0.30 2.75
N LEU A 232 13.90 -0.97 3.19
CA LEU A 232 15.07 -1.79 2.93
C LEU A 232 15.23 -2.05 1.42
N LEU A 233 14.20 -2.54 0.76
CA LEU A 233 14.25 -2.85 -0.67
C LEU A 233 14.40 -1.58 -1.51
N TRP A 234 13.71 -0.50 -1.13
CA TRP A 234 13.87 0.79 -1.80
C TRP A 234 15.29 1.34 -1.65
N ALA A 235 15.90 1.24 -0.46
CA ALA A 235 17.27 1.66 -0.23
C ALA A 235 18.26 0.87 -1.09
N ILE A 236 18.11 -0.46 -1.19
CA ILE A 236 18.96 -1.31 -2.04
C ILE A 236 18.95 -0.81 -3.49
N SER A 237 17.79 -0.48 -4.04
CA SER A 237 17.68 0.03 -5.41
C SER A 237 18.24 1.42 -5.58
N SER A 238 18.08 2.30 -4.58
CA SER A 238 18.46 3.72 -4.70
C SER A 238 19.95 3.95 -4.47
N PHE A 239 20.57 3.17 -3.60
CA PHE A 239 22.00 3.28 -3.29
C PHE A 239 22.89 2.36 -4.13
N ALA A 240 22.29 1.50 -4.97
CA ALA A 240 23.07 0.64 -5.85
C ALA A 240 23.81 1.47 -6.93
N PRO A 241 25.04 1.08 -7.32
CA PRO A 241 25.75 1.67 -8.44
C PRO A 241 24.90 1.65 -9.72
N GLN A 242 25.11 2.61 -10.62
CA GLN A 242 24.29 2.75 -11.85
C GLN A 242 24.24 1.47 -12.70
N SER A 243 25.31 0.68 -12.70
CA SER A 243 25.34 -0.62 -13.37
C SER A 243 24.34 -1.63 -12.76
N ILE A 244 24.14 -1.58 -11.46
CA ILE A 244 23.23 -2.45 -10.71
C ILE A 244 21.79 -1.90 -10.75
N GLN A 245 21.63 -0.58 -10.83
CA GLN A 245 20.29 0.03 -10.98
C GLN A 245 19.55 -0.44 -12.23
N LYS A 246 20.27 -0.63 -13.35
CA LYS A 246 19.70 -1.20 -14.59
C LYS A 246 19.19 -2.63 -14.39
N LEU A 247 19.80 -3.37 -13.47
CA LEU A 247 19.45 -4.73 -13.11
C LEU A 247 18.49 -4.82 -11.92
N SER A 248 18.05 -3.70 -11.34
CA SER A 248 17.21 -3.69 -10.13
C SER A 248 15.95 -4.54 -10.26
N ASN A 249 15.29 -4.51 -11.41
CA ASN A 249 14.09 -5.32 -11.66
C ASN A 249 14.39 -6.82 -11.62
N TYR A 250 15.55 -7.25 -12.14
CA TYR A 250 15.99 -8.66 -12.07
C TYR A 250 16.35 -9.04 -10.63
N ILE A 251 17.00 -8.14 -9.88
CA ILE A 251 17.32 -8.35 -8.47
C ILE A 251 16.03 -8.52 -7.66
N TYR A 252 15.01 -7.70 -7.88
CA TYR A 252 13.70 -7.85 -7.23
C TYR A 252 13.06 -9.21 -7.57
N ALA A 253 13.12 -9.63 -8.84
CA ALA A 253 12.57 -10.91 -9.25
C ALA A 253 13.29 -12.09 -8.56
N VAL A 254 14.63 -12.05 -8.49
CA VAL A 254 15.44 -13.07 -7.79
C VAL A 254 15.14 -13.08 -6.30
N ILE A 255 15.09 -11.92 -5.65
CA ILE A 255 14.74 -11.80 -4.23
C ILE A 255 13.35 -12.39 -3.97
N LEU A 256 12.37 -12.11 -4.84
CA LEU A 256 11.02 -12.64 -4.73
C LEU A 256 11.02 -14.16 -4.79
N ILE A 257 11.70 -14.74 -5.79
CA ILE A 257 11.79 -16.20 -5.96
C ILE A 257 12.44 -16.84 -4.74
N VAL A 258 13.59 -16.32 -4.31
CA VAL A 258 14.33 -16.85 -3.15
C VAL A 258 13.48 -16.80 -1.88
N ILE A 259 12.79 -15.68 -1.63
CA ILE A 259 11.94 -15.56 -0.43
C ILE A 259 10.75 -16.49 -0.49
N LEU A 260 10.08 -16.61 -1.63
CA LEU A 260 8.95 -17.54 -1.78
C LEU A 260 9.38 -19.01 -1.61
N MET A 261 10.61 -19.37 -2.00
CA MET A 261 11.15 -20.72 -1.83
C MET A 261 11.60 -21.01 -0.38
N VAL A 262 12.26 -20.03 0.27
CA VAL A 262 12.89 -20.24 1.60
C VAL A 262 11.93 -19.91 2.74
N ARG A 263 11.14 -18.82 2.59
CA ARG A 263 10.20 -18.36 3.62
C ARG A 263 8.92 -17.77 2.99
N PRO A 264 7.95 -18.59 2.63
CA PRO A 264 6.71 -18.12 2.01
C PRO A 264 5.84 -17.26 2.95
N GLU A 265 6.15 -17.25 4.26
CA GLU A 265 5.48 -16.40 5.26
C GLU A 265 6.09 -15.00 5.40
N GLY A 266 7.23 -14.72 4.72
CA GLY A 266 7.98 -13.47 4.83
C GLY A 266 8.96 -13.44 6.03
N ILE A 267 9.68 -12.30 6.15
CA ILE A 267 10.72 -12.14 7.20
C ILE A 267 10.07 -12.03 8.57
N ILE A 268 8.93 -11.35 8.69
CA ILE A 268 8.22 -11.16 9.96
C ILE A 268 6.99 -12.05 10.00
N THR A 269 7.13 -13.19 10.66
CA THR A 269 6.05 -14.15 10.86
C THR A 269 5.15 -13.73 12.02
N ARG A 270 3.86 -14.07 11.96
CA ARG A 270 2.86 -13.81 13.02
C ARG A 270 3.31 -14.31 14.41
N LYS A 271 4.06 -15.42 14.46
CA LYS A 271 4.63 -15.96 15.71
C LYS A 271 5.65 -15.00 16.35
N MET A 272 6.42 -14.26 15.55
CA MET A 272 7.38 -13.28 16.07
C MET A 272 6.69 -12.03 16.62
N THR A 273 5.66 -11.52 15.96
CA THR A 273 4.90 -10.36 16.45
C THR A 273 4.14 -10.67 17.72
N HIS A 274 3.57 -11.88 17.83
CA HIS A 274 2.90 -12.33 19.06
C HIS A 274 3.89 -12.48 20.23
N LYS A 275 5.07 -13.09 20.01
CA LYS A 275 6.13 -13.15 21.03
C LYS A 275 6.61 -11.77 21.46
N LEU A 276 6.78 -10.84 20.51
CA LEU A 276 7.20 -9.47 20.79
C LEU A 276 6.14 -8.72 21.61
N SER A 277 4.86 -8.87 21.26
CA SER A 277 3.75 -8.27 22.01
C SER A 277 3.64 -8.79 23.43
N LEU A 278 3.86 -10.09 23.64
CA LEU A 278 3.90 -10.70 24.98
C LEU A 278 5.09 -10.18 25.77
N PHE A 279 6.26 -10.06 25.16
CA PHE A 279 7.47 -9.54 25.83
C PHE A 279 7.32 -8.07 26.22
N VAL A 280 6.73 -7.23 25.36
CA VAL A 280 6.43 -5.84 25.66
C VAL A 280 5.40 -5.73 26.79
N LYS A 281 4.33 -6.54 26.75
CA LYS A 281 3.29 -6.57 27.77
C LYS A 281 3.85 -7.02 29.15
N GLU A 282 4.72 -8.01 29.16
CA GLU A 282 5.40 -8.47 30.37
C GLU A 282 6.34 -7.41 30.96
N LYS A 283 7.08 -6.69 30.08
CA LYS A 283 7.97 -5.60 30.50
C LYS A 283 7.21 -4.40 31.05
N LEU A 284 6.05 -4.07 30.49
CA LEU A 284 5.15 -3.04 30.99
C LEU A 284 4.52 -3.41 32.34
N LEU A 285 4.11 -4.67 32.49
CA LEU A 285 3.58 -5.19 33.76
C LEU A 285 4.63 -5.20 34.87
N LYS A 286 5.88 -5.57 34.55
CA LYS A 286 7.01 -5.50 35.50
C LYS A 286 7.36 -4.05 35.91
N ARG A 287 7.21 -3.08 35.00
CA ARG A 287 7.39 -1.64 35.31
C ARG A 287 6.28 -1.10 36.20
N GLY A 288 5.03 -1.50 35.96
CA GLY A 288 3.88 -1.11 36.79
C GLY A 288 3.92 -1.67 38.24
N LYS A 289 4.54 -2.85 38.43
CA LYS A 289 4.74 -3.43 39.77
C LYS A 289 5.88 -2.79 40.55
N LYS A 290 6.93 -2.28 39.88
CA LYS A 290 8.03 -1.55 40.57
C LYS A 290 7.64 -0.16 41.06
N GLY A 291 6.56 0.44 40.51
CA GLY A 291 6.05 1.75 40.95
C GLY A 291 5.08 1.70 42.15
N LYS A 292 4.72 0.50 42.65
CA LYS A 292 3.82 0.27 43.79
C LYS A 292 4.49 -0.46 44.95
N ALA A 293 5.76 -0.20 45.22
CA ALA A 293 6.37 -0.63 46.48
C ALA A 293 5.79 0.26 47.61
N PRO A 294 5.16 -0.30 48.66
CA PRO A 294 4.69 0.47 49.77
C PRO A 294 5.88 1.06 50.53
N ALA A 295 5.79 2.36 50.82
CA ALA A 295 6.66 2.99 51.79
C ALA A 295 6.45 2.23 53.14
N GLN A 296 7.47 1.54 53.60
CA GLN A 296 7.50 0.97 54.94
C GLN A 296 7.79 2.14 55.90
N ASN A 297 6.80 2.42 56.75
CA ASN A 297 7.02 3.16 58.00
C ASN A 297 7.77 2.27 58.98
#